data_d6c720f975f1b190088f3ff0bd68614b
#
_entry.id   d6c720f975f1b190088f3ff0bd68614b
#
_cell.length_a   1.000
_cell.length_b   1.000
_cell.length_c   1.000
_cell.angle_alpha   90.00
_cell.angle_beta   90.00
_cell.angle_gamma   90.00
#
_symmetry.space_group_name_H-M   'P 1'
#
loop_
_entity.id
_entity.type
_entity.pdbx_description
1 polymer ?
#
loop_
_entity_poly.entity_id
_entity_poly.type
_entity_poly.pdbx_seq_one_letter_code
_entity_poly.pdbx_strand_id
1 'polypeptide(L)'
;MIRQMKEMIKAGEIGEVQRVDLQYYQGWINPIIHDSKRRSETWRLQPDKSGISCCIGDIGTHAFDMLEYVTGMEVDELLSDLNYVYDDNIMDVDGTILIRFSDKIKGVIRASQIATGEENNFTVAIYGKKGGLKWEQQNPNYLYHLSELNPLRI
;
A
#
# COMPACT_ATOMS: atom_id res chain seq x y z
N MET A 1 -13.36 8.18 -6.76
CA MET A 1 -13.36 6.72 -7.01
C MET A 1 -13.27 5.89 -5.72
N ILE A 2 -12.42 6.24 -4.74
CA ILE A 2 -12.29 5.45 -3.49
C ILE A 2 -13.61 5.32 -2.71
N ARG A 3 -14.36 6.40 -2.55
CA ARG A 3 -15.71 6.33 -1.92
C ARG A 3 -16.66 5.44 -2.71
N GLN A 4 -16.59 5.48 -4.03
CA GLN A 4 -17.39 4.59 -4.89
C GLN A 4 -16.96 3.14 -4.72
N MET A 5 -15.65 2.84 -4.70
CA MET A 5 -15.13 1.50 -4.40
C MET A 5 -15.73 0.94 -3.10
N LYS A 6 -15.69 1.74 -2.02
CA LYS A 6 -16.28 1.36 -0.73
C LYS A 6 -17.77 1.03 -0.85
N GLU A 7 -18.56 1.89 -1.51
CA GLU A 7 -19.99 1.66 -1.65
C GLU A 7 -20.30 0.42 -2.51
N MET A 8 -19.54 0.15 -3.56
CA MET A 8 -19.68 -1.04 -4.39
C MET A 8 -19.35 -2.32 -3.61
N ILE A 9 -18.30 -2.31 -2.79
CA ILE A 9 -17.96 -3.44 -1.91
C ILE A 9 -19.08 -3.67 -0.91
N LYS A 10 -19.55 -2.62 -0.24
CA LYS A 10 -20.65 -2.67 0.72
C LYS A 10 -21.96 -3.15 0.10
N ALA A 11 -22.22 -2.79 -1.15
CA ALA A 11 -23.38 -3.26 -1.91
C ALA A 11 -23.27 -4.73 -2.37
N GLY A 12 -22.10 -5.36 -2.17
CA GLY A 12 -21.85 -6.75 -2.56
C GLY A 12 -21.67 -6.96 -4.06
N GLU A 13 -21.32 -5.92 -4.82
CA GLU A 13 -21.14 -6.01 -6.28
C GLU A 13 -20.05 -6.99 -6.68
N ILE A 14 -18.97 -7.08 -5.91
CA ILE A 14 -17.90 -8.07 -6.13
C ILE A 14 -18.10 -9.37 -5.34
N GLY A 15 -19.20 -9.49 -4.60
CA GLY A 15 -19.44 -10.60 -3.67
C GLY A 15 -18.56 -10.50 -2.41
N GLU A 16 -18.50 -11.60 -1.68
CA GLU A 16 -17.63 -11.70 -0.49
C GLU A 16 -16.17 -11.48 -0.85
N VAL A 17 -15.47 -10.61 -0.12
CA VAL A 17 -14.06 -10.33 -0.35
C VAL A 17 -13.22 -11.57 -0.06
N GLN A 18 -12.27 -11.88 -0.92
CA GLN A 18 -11.39 -13.04 -0.80
C GLN A 18 -9.90 -12.66 -0.70
N ARG A 19 -9.54 -11.51 -1.31
CA ARG A 19 -8.15 -11.05 -1.34
C ARG A 19 -8.07 -9.54 -1.44
N VAL A 20 -7.04 -8.98 -0.80
CA VAL A 20 -6.74 -7.54 -0.78
C VAL A 20 -5.27 -7.34 -1.12
N ASP A 21 -4.96 -6.53 -2.12
CA ASP A 21 -3.60 -6.19 -2.53
C ASP A 21 -3.44 -4.68 -2.65
N LEU A 22 -2.53 -4.11 -1.87
CA LEU A 22 -2.17 -2.70 -1.94
C LEU A 22 -0.67 -2.53 -2.20
N GLN A 23 -0.37 -1.49 -2.95
CA GLN A 23 1.01 -1.11 -3.25
C GLN A 23 1.13 0.41 -3.19
N TYR A 24 2.15 0.92 -2.50
CA TYR A 24 2.49 2.33 -2.54
C TYR A 24 3.99 2.49 -2.76
N TYR A 25 4.38 2.92 -3.95
CA TYR A 25 5.78 3.06 -4.34
C TYR A 25 6.14 4.51 -4.64
N GLN A 26 7.31 4.88 -4.14
CA GLN A 26 8.00 6.13 -4.38
C GLN A 26 9.49 5.85 -4.59
N GLY A 27 10.22 6.71 -5.27
CA GLY A 27 11.64 6.53 -5.55
C GLY A 27 12.54 7.64 -4.99
N TRP A 28 12.01 8.54 -4.16
CA TRP A 28 12.69 9.77 -3.76
C TRP A 28 13.89 9.56 -2.81
N ILE A 29 13.92 8.46 -2.06
CA ILE A 29 15.04 8.15 -1.15
C ILE A 29 16.27 7.68 -1.93
N ASN A 30 16.10 6.96 -3.02
CA ASN A 30 17.20 6.30 -3.71
C ASN A 30 18.37 7.23 -4.07
N PRO A 31 18.17 8.44 -4.61
CA PRO A 31 19.28 9.37 -4.87
C PRO A 31 19.87 10.03 -3.63
N ILE A 32 19.22 9.90 -2.47
CA ILE A 32 19.68 10.49 -1.20
C ILE A 32 20.53 9.49 -0.41
N ILE A 33 20.15 8.23 -0.50
CA ILE A 33 20.61 7.16 0.34
C ILE A 33 22.14 6.93 0.26
N HIS A 34 22.73 7.14 -0.92
CA HIS A 34 24.16 7.00 -1.18
C HIS A 34 24.99 8.26 -0.90
N ASP A 35 24.35 9.37 -0.50
CA ASP A 35 25.00 10.62 -0.14
C ASP A 35 24.82 10.89 1.36
N SER A 36 25.90 10.69 2.13
CA SER A 36 25.87 10.82 3.59
C SER A 36 25.43 12.21 4.07
N LYS A 37 25.78 13.27 3.32
CA LYS A 37 25.38 14.65 3.66
C LYS A 37 23.89 14.84 3.45
N ARG A 38 23.38 14.50 2.27
CA ARG A 38 21.94 14.60 1.97
C ARG A 38 21.10 13.73 2.91
N ARG A 39 21.58 12.54 3.25
CA ARG A 39 20.95 11.63 4.21
C ARG A 39 20.82 12.27 5.58
N SER A 40 21.90 12.88 6.11
CA SER A 40 21.88 13.55 7.41
C SER A 40 21.05 14.84 7.44
N GLU A 41 20.81 15.47 6.30
CA GLU A 41 19.95 16.65 6.16
C GLU A 41 18.46 16.28 5.96
N THR A 42 18.17 15.04 5.59
CA THR A 42 16.80 14.58 5.34
C THR A 42 16.13 14.15 6.64
N TRP A 43 15.21 14.96 7.14
CA TRP A 43 14.56 14.76 8.44
C TRP A 43 13.80 13.43 8.54
N ARG A 44 13.22 12.94 7.44
CA ARG A 44 12.51 11.66 7.41
C ARG A 44 13.42 10.44 7.67
N LEU A 45 14.71 10.59 7.48
CA LEU A 45 15.71 9.54 7.74
C LEU A 45 16.37 9.69 9.11
N GLN A 46 15.86 10.60 9.96
CA GLN A 46 16.38 10.88 11.31
C GLN A 46 15.36 10.42 12.36
N PRO A 47 15.65 9.37 13.13
CA PRO A 47 14.70 8.79 14.10
C PRO A 47 14.24 9.76 15.19
N ASP A 48 15.12 10.68 15.59
CA ASP A 48 14.83 11.72 16.57
C ASP A 48 13.78 12.74 16.07
N LYS A 49 13.56 12.82 14.76
CA LYS A 49 12.60 13.73 14.12
C LYS A 49 11.37 13.05 13.56
N SER A 50 11.52 11.88 12.97
CA SER A 50 10.45 11.17 12.27
C SER A 50 9.93 9.94 13.01
N GLY A 51 10.56 9.54 14.11
CA GLY A 51 10.27 8.29 14.82
C GLY A 51 11.04 7.11 14.23
N ILE A 52 10.61 5.90 14.57
CA ILE A 52 11.37 4.67 14.30
C ILE A 52 11.14 4.07 12.89
N SER A 53 10.27 4.67 12.09
CA SER A 53 9.93 4.17 10.74
C SER A 53 9.89 5.32 9.75
N CYS A 54 10.48 5.11 8.57
CA CYS A 54 10.41 6.06 7.46
C CYS A 54 9.31 5.62 6.47
N CYS A 55 9.51 4.51 5.77
CA CYS A 55 8.62 4.08 4.69
C CYS A 55 7.26 3.62 5.20
N ILE A 56 7.22 2.67 6.13
CA ILE A 56 5.95 2.14 6.65
C ILE A 56 5.23 3.19 7.48
N GLY A 57 5.94 3.98 8.29
CA GLY A 57 5.37 5.06 9.08
C GLY A 57 4.80 6.22 8.24
N ASP A 58 5.33 6.43 7.04
CA ASP A 58 4.84 7.45 6.08
C ASP A 58 3.78 6.82 5.14
N ILE A 59 4.21 6.14 4.10
CA ILE A 59 3.31 5.65 3.04
C ILE A 59 2.59 4.34 3.38
N GLY A 60 3.15 3.51 4.26
CA GLY A 60 2.51 2.28 4.72
C GLY A 60 1.23 2.54 5.51
N THR A 61 1.21 3.57 6.35
CA THR A 61 0.03 3.98 7.13
C THR A 61 -1.13 4.39 6.23
N HIS A 62 -0.86 5.08 5.12
CA HIS A 62 -1.88 5.41 4.12
C HIS A 62 -2.48 4.16 3.48
N ALA A 63 -1.67 3.14 3.23
CA ALA A 63 -2.14 1.89 2.66
C ALA A 63 -3.02 1.11 3.66
N PHE A 64 -2.65 1.10 4.95
CA PHE A 64 -3.47 0.52 6.01
C PHE A 64 -4.82 1.19 6.15
N ASP A 65 -4.84 2.53 6.29
CA ASP A 65 -6.08 3.31 6.39
C ASP A 65 -6.98 3.07 5.18
N MET A 66 -6.40 3.08 3.98
CA MET A 66 -7.13 2.84 2.75
C MET A 66 -7.76 1.44 2.72
N LEU A 67 -7.03 0.42 3.15
CA LEU A 67 -7.50 -0.96 3.18
C LEU A 67 -8.73 -1.11 4.10
N GLU A 68 -8.63 -0.64 5.34
CA GLU A 68 -9.71 -0.72 6.31
C GLU A 68 -10.90 0.16 5.88
N TYR A 69 -10.61 1.35 5.35
CA TYR A 69 -11.63 2.26 4.85
C TYR A 69 -12.49 1.67 3.73
N VAL A 70 -11.87 1.05 2.72
CA VAL A 70 -12.61 0.54 1.54
C VAL A 70 -13.30 -0.78 1.81
N THR A 71 -12.71 -1.65 2.62
CA THR A 71 -13.26 -2.98 2.92
C THR A 71 -14.23 -2.97 4.10
N GLY A 72 -14.05 -2.05 5.05
CA GLY A 72 -14.74 -2.06 6.33
C GLY A 72 -14.30 -3.21 7.25
N MET A 73 -13.20 -3.89 6.92
CA MET A 73 -12.62 -4.98 7.70
C MET A 73 -11.47 -4.46 8.55
N GLU A 74 -11.33 -5.00 9.76
CA GLU A 74 -10.20 -4.74 10.65
C GLU A 74 -9.12 -5.82 10.47
N VAL A 75 -7.85 -5.40 10.50
CA VAL A 75 -6.71 -6.32 10.44
C VAL A 75 -6.57 -7.05 11.77
N ASP A 76 -6.54 -8.38 11.71
CA ASP A 76 -6.41 -9.27 12.88
C ASP A 76 -4.95 -9.64 13.15
N GLU A 77 -4.23 -10.09 12.12
CA GLU A 77 -2.83 -10.48 12.21
C GLU A 77 -2.02 -9.86 11.07
N LEU A 78 -0.77 -9.54 11.36
CA LEU A 78 0.20 -9.13 10.34
C LEU A 78 1.58 -9.74 10.57
N LEU A 79 2.30 -9.94 9.48
CA LEU A 79 3.71 -10.28 9.46
C LEU A 79 4.40 -9.33 8.48
N SER A 80 5.44 -8.64 8.92
CA SER A 80 6.19 -7.71 8.09
C SER A 80 7.61 -8.16 7.85
N ASP A 81 8.08 -7.95 6.62
CA ASP A 81 9.48 -8.00 6.22
C ASP A 81 9.88 -6.59 5.82
N LEU A 82 10.79 -5.98 6.60
CA LEU A 82 11.23 -4.60 6.45
C LEU A 82 12.68 -4.57 5.97
N ASN A 83 12.95 -3.75 4.98
CA ASN A 83 14.30 -3.57 4.44
C ASN A 83 14.91 -2.25 4.90
N TYR A 84 16.13 -2.37 5.41
CA TYR A 84 17.00 -1.29 5.87
C TYR A 84 18.24 -1.31 4.96
N VAL A 85 18.32 -0.37 4.02
CA VAL A 85 19.33 -0.39 2.95
C VAL A 85 20.79 -0.25 3.45
N TYR A 86 20.98 0.12 4.73
CA TYR A 86 22.29 0.25 5.35
C TYR A 86 22.37 -0.52 6.65
N ASP A 87 23.53 -1.09 6.95
CA ASP A 87 23.82 -1.77 8.21
C ASP A 87 23.70 -0.85 9.43
N ASP A 88 23.89 0.46 9.24
CA ASP A 88 23.76 1.49 10.26
C ASP A 88 22.42 2.24 10.20
N ASN A 89 21.55 1.87 9.30
CA ASN A 89 20.25 2.51 9.15
C ASN A 89 19.20 1.81 10.02
N ILE A 90 18.62 2.57 10.91
CA ILE A 90 17.53 2.12 11.79
C ILE A 90 16.15 2.47 11.23
N MET A 91 16.08 3.04 10.03
CA MET A 91 14.85 3.44 9.36
C MET A 91 14.57 2.51 8.18
N ASP A 92 13.37 1.95 8.14
CA ASP A 92 12.90 1.20 6.99
C ASP A 92 12.69 2.11 5.78
N VAL A 93 13.05 1.62 4.60
CA VAL A 93 12.88 2.31 3.32
C VAL A 93 12.03 1.53 2.33
N ASP A 94 11.74 0.29 2.68
CA ASP A 94 10.97 -0.68 1.91
C ASP A 94 10.36 -1.72 2.85
N GLY A 95 9.22 -2.26 2.50
CA GLY A 95 8.60 -3.32 3.30
C GLY A 95 7.45 -4.02 2.60
N THR A 96 7.31 -5.29 2.94
CA THR A 96 6.16 -6.12 2.57
C THR A 96 5.46 -6.60 3.83
N ILE A 97 4.15 -6.39 3.88
CA ILE A 97 3.31 -6.75 5.03
C ILE A 97 2.26 -7.75 4.56
N LEU A 98 2.32 -8.96 5.09
CA LEU A 98 1.28 -9.96 4.95
C LEU A 98 0.21 -9.71 6.01
N ILE A 99 -1.05 -9.74 5.59
CA ILE A 99 -2.20 -9.40 6.44
C ILE A 99 -3.17 -10.57 6.45
N ARG A 100 -3.77 -10.79 7.61
CA ARG A 100 -4.94 -11.64 7.79
C ARG A 100 -6.06 -10.87 8.48
N PHE A 101 -7.26 -11.11 8.01
CA PHE A 101 -8.50 -10.69 8.62
C PHE A 101 -9.16 -11.88 9.32
N SER A 102 -10.05 -11.61 10.28
CA SER A 102 -10.70 -12.61 11.12
C SER A 102 -11.37 -13.75 10.33
N ASP A 103 -11.89 -13.44 9.13
CA ASP A 103 -12.55 -14.41 8.24
C ASP A 103 -11.56 -15.21 7.36
N LYS A 104 -10.27 -15.26 7.73
CA LYS A 104 -9.18 -15.90 6.98
C LYS A 104 -8.89 -15.29 5.61
N ILE A 105 -9.46 -14.14 5.31
CA ILE A 105 -9.12 -13.36 4.12
C ILE A 105 -7.66 -12.92 4.25
N LYS A 106 -6.93 -12.98 3.15
CA LYS A 106 -5.52 -12.61 3.10
C LYS A 106 -5.33 -11.32 2.31
N GLY A 107 -4.41 -10.51 2.78
CA GLY A 107 -3.99 -9.31 2.08
C GLY A 107 -2.49 -9.15 2.05
N VAL A 108 -2.03 -8.23 1.22
CA VAL A 108 -0.64 -7.78 1.19
C VAL A 108 -0.59 -6.28 0.99
N ILE A 109 0.27 -5.61 1.77
CA ILE A 109 0.69 -4.24 1.52
C ILE A 109 2.17 -4.27 1.15
N ARG A 110 2.52 -3.61 0.07
CA ARG A 110 3.90 -3.36 -0.36
C ARG A 110 4.12 -1.86 -0.37
N ALA A 111 5.08 -1.39 0.41
CA ALA A 111 5.45 0.01 0.46
C ALA A 111 6.95 0.14 0.20
N SER A 112 7.34 1.07 -0.67
CA SER A 112 8.74 1.29 -1.02
C SER A 112 9.00 2.76 -1.30
N GLN A 113 10.08 3.31 -0.75
CA GLN A 113 10.56 4.65 -1.07
C GLN A 113 11.88 4.63 -1.87
N ILE A 114 12.31 3.42 -2.26
CA ILE A 114 13.50 3.19 -3.09
C ILE A 114 13.16 2.69 -4.50
N ALA A 115 11.89 2.65 -4.87
CA ALA A 115 11.43 2.22 -6.19
C ALA A 115 11.73 3.31 -7.24
N THR A 116 12.93 3.29 -7.78
CA THR A 116 13.44 4.33 -8.70
C THR A 116 12.50 4.54 -9.88
N GLY A 117 12.14 5.80 -10.13
CA GLY A 117 11.24 6.21 -11.21
C GLY A 117 9.77 6.29 -10.81
N GLU A 118 9.42 5.77 -9.63
CA GLU A 118 8.07 5.93 -9.08
C GLU A 118 7.95 7.23 -8.27
N GLU A 119 6.91 8.00 -8.55
CA GLU A 119 6.64 9.25 -7.80
C GLU A 119 5.64 9.01 -6.67
N ASN A 120 4.44 8.54 -7.01
CA ASN A 120 3.35 8.21 -6.09
C ASN A 120 2.48 7.11 -6.68
N ASN A 121 3.06 5.95 -6.90
CA ASN A 121 2.33 4.81 -7.45
C ASN A 121 1.57 4.09 -6.35
N PHE A 122 0.39 4.63 -6.00
CA PHE A 122 -0.52 4.00 -5.06
C PHE A 122 -1.61 3.24 -5.80
N THR A 123 -1.67 1.95 -5.60
CA THR A 123 -2.64 1.03 -6.20
C THR A 123 -3.40 0.27 -5.13
N VAL A 124 -4.71 0.15 -5.30
CA VAL A 124 -5.61 -0.63 -4.44
C VAL A 124 -6.35 -1.63 -5.31
N ALA A 125 -6.27 -2.91 -4.98
CA ALA A 125 -7.00 -3.97 -5.66
C ALA A 125 -7.69 -4.89 -4.65
N ILE A 126 -9.01 -5.03 -4.79
CA ILE A 126 -9.86 -5.85 -3.93
C ILE A 126 -10.56 -6.89 -4.80
N TYR A 127 -10.44 -8.13 -4.44
CA TYR A 127 -11.01 -9.25 -5.17
C TYR A 127 -12.03 -9.99 -4.32
N GLY A 128 -13.21 -10.20 -4.88
CA GLY A 128 -14.30 -10.96 -4.27
C GLY A 128 -14.72 -12.15 -5.14
N LYS A 129 -15.70 -12.91 -4.66
CA LYS A 129 -16.23 -14.12 -5.33
C LYS A 129 -16.85 -13.86 -6.70
N LYS A 130 -17.32 -12.64 -6.97
CA LYS A 130 -18.05 -12.29 -8.22
C LYS A 130 -17.26 -11.35 -9.12
N GLY A 131 -16.16 -10.78 -8.64
CA GLY A 131 -15.36 -9.84 -9.38
C GLY A 131 -14.34 -9.14 -8.53
N GLY A 132 -13.71 -8.09 -9.07
CA GLY A 132 -12.76 -7.28 -8.36
C GLY A 132 -12.90 -5.80 -8.69
N LEU A 133 -12.31 -4.97 -7.85
CA LEU A 133 -12.20 -3.54 -8.06
C LEU A 133 -10.73 -3.15 -7.95
N LYS A 134 -10.27 -2.31 -8.88
CA LYS A 134 -8.91 -1.77 -8.86
C LYS A 134 -8.95 -0.26 -9.06
N TRP A 135 -8.15 0.45 -8.28
CA TRP A 135 -7.93 1.89 -8.40
C TRP A 135 -6.44 2.20 -8.36
N GLU A 136 -6.04 3.22 -9.12
CA GLU A 136 -4.65 3.68 -9.23
C GLU A 136 -4.61 5.20 -9.08
N GLN A 137 -3.72 5.69 -8.23
CA GLN A 137 -3.56 7.13 -8.00
C GLN A 137 -3.10 7.90 -9.24
N GLN A 138 -2.37 7.25 -10.14
CA GLN A 138 -1.92 7.86 -11.38
C GLN A 138 -3.06 8.10 -12.38
N ASN A 139 -4.20 7.37 -12.20
CA ASN A 139 -5.44 7.55 -12.95
C ASN A 139 -6.63 7.70 -12.00
N PRO A 140 -6.65 8.75 -11.13
CA PRO A 140 -7.53 8.79 -9.96
C PRO A 140 -9.02 8.88 -10.28
N ASN A 141 -9.36 9.23 -11.51
CA ASN A 141 -10.74 9.37 -11.97
C ASN A 141 -11.35 8.07 -12.49
N TYR A 142 -10.58 6.98 -12.52
CA TYR A 142 -11.04 5.68 -13.00
C TYR A 142 -11.09 4.67 -11.85
N LEU A 143 -12.12 3.84 -11.87
CA LEU A 143 -12.26 2.65 -11.03
C LEU A 143 -12.52 1.48 -11.96
N TYR A 144 -11.59 0.54 -11.99
CA TYR A 144 -11.68 -0.64 -12.84
C TYR A 144 -12.53 -1.70 -12.14
N HIS A 145 -13.59 -2.15 -12.81
CA HIS A 145 -14.40 -3.27 -12.39
C HIS A 145 -13.99 -4.51 -13.18
N LEU A 146 -13.48 -5.51 -12.49
CA LEU A 146 -12.99 -6.77 -13.03
C LEU A 146 -14.06 -7.85 -12.88
N SER A 147 -14.37 -8.58 -13.95
CA SER A 147 -15.29 -9.72 -13.90
C SER A 147 -14.79 -10.85 -14.80
N GLU A 148 -15.30 -12.06 -14.61
CA GLU A 148 -14.95 -13.22 -15.46
C GLU A 148 -15.28 -12.96 -16.95
N LEU A 149 -16.38 -12.26 -17.23
CA LEU A 149 -16.80 -11.96 -18.61
C LEU A 149 -16.05 -10.76 -19.21
N ASN A 150 -15.47 -9.91 -18.36
CA ASN A 150 -14.76 -8.71 -18.77
C ASN A 150 -13.57 -8.50 -17.82
N PRO A 151 -12.45 -9.15 -18.11
CA PRO A 151 -11.30 -9.18 -17.20
C PRO A 151 -10.61 -7.83 -17.00
N LEU A 152 -10.84 -6.86 -17.88
CA LEU A 152 -10.39 -5.47 -17.70
C LEU A 152 -11.33 -4.53 -18.45
N ARG A 153 -12.11 -3.72 -17.74
CA ARG A 153 -12.84 -2.60 -18.35
C ARG A 153 -12.46 -1.30 -17.68
N ILE A 154 -12.09 -0.40 -18.54
CA ILE A 154 -11.94 1.02 -18.25
C ILE A 154 -13.31 1.68 -18.37
#